data_746c50c557eb3e3609c25076087be162
#
_entry.id   746c50c557eb3e3609c25076087be162
#
_cell.length_a   1.000
_cell.length_b   1.000
_cell.length_c   1.000
_cell.angle_alpha   90.00
_cell.angle_beta   90.00
_cell.angle_gamma   90.00
#
_symmetry.space_group_name_H-M   'P 1'
#
loop_
_entity.id
_entity.type
_entity.pdbx_description
1 polymer ?
#
loop_
_entity_poly.entity_id
_entity_poly.type
_entity_poly.pdbx_seq_one_letter_code
_entity_poly.pdbx_strand_id
1 'polypeptide(L)'
;MHYDVVIIGSGLGGLLCGSILGKEGLRVCVVEKNKQLGGNLQTFSRNKQIFDTGVHYIGGLSKGQNLYQIFRYAGIMDRLQLEKMDEAFDHILLEHDPDIYVQSQGYDAFISNLTAAFPEEKNAVIRYCRLVKEVCSRFPLYHLTTDDASAKDEVLGLSAQETIASLTSNKKLQAVLAGNNLLYSGVSGKTPFHVHALIVNSYIESSWKCVDGGSQIAKLLAAEIKKLGGTILRNCEVKKITEINGAVSHIETEDGNTVSAHNFISNINPAATLKITDSALLKNVYRKRITGLANTVSSFSLHLVLKPGSVRYRNHNYYFHKADSLWHLNDYTEASWPLGYGLYFTPDRTDHHYTATVSILTPMWFRDVEQWRDTYNRVGKAAIRGEDYETFKRQKTEKLLALVNERFPEVVANIQYSYAATPLTNRDYIGLEDGSMYGIQKDYNNPLQTVISPRTKIPNLFLTGQSLNLHGILGTSLSAVLTCSLMLNDNTLVDKIRNA
;
A
#
# COMPACT_ATOMS: atom_id res chain seq x y z
N MET A 1 31.43 -11.87 -5.19
CA MET A 1 31.41 -11.16 -3.89
C MET A 1 30.44 -11.91 -2.97
N HIS A 2 30.80 -12.12 -1.74
CA HIS A 2 29.92 -12.78 -0.77
C HIS A 2 29.30 -11.72 0.14
N TYR A 3 27.95 -11.72 0.20
CA TYR A 3 27.17 -10.80 1.05
C TYR A 3 26.72 -11.51 2.32
N ASP A 4 26.38 -10.76 3.36
CA ASP A 4 25.76 -11.32 4.54
C ASP A 4 24.27 -11.56 4.27
N VAL A 5 23.64 -10.63 3.48
CA VAL A 5 22.23 -10.72 3.12
C VAL A 5 22.01 -10.33 1.66
N VAL A 6 21.27 -11.17 0.92
CA VAL A 6 20.68 -10.81 -0.39
C VAL A 6 19.18 -10.58 -0.21
N ILE A 7 18.70 -9.44 -0.74
CA ILE A 7 17.29 -9.05 -0.70
C ILE A 7 16.72 -9.02 -2.11
N ILE A 8 15.68 -9.79 -2.37
CA ILE A 8 15.03 -9.94 -3.67
C ILE A 8 13.84 -8.98 -3.73
N GLY A 9 13.95 -7.96 -4.59
CA GLY A 9 12.93 -6.93 -4.78
C GLY A 9 13.18 -5.66 -3.94
N SER A 10 13.17 -4.51 -4.61
CA SER A 10 13.41 -3.18 -4.04
C SER A 10 12.14 -2.41 -3.68
N GLY A 11 11.03 -3.09 -3.44
CA GLY A 11 9.86 -2.44 -2.81
C GLY A 11 10.20 -1.94 -1.40
N LEU A 12 9.30 -1.18 -0.79
CA LEU A 12 9.53 -0.56 0.52
C LEU A 12 10.10 -1.54 1.56
N GLY A 13 9.51 -2.73 1.70
CA GLY A 13 9.96 -3.73 2.66
C GLY A 13 11.41 -4.16 2.44
N GLY A 14 11.79 -4.42 1.18
CA GLY A 14 13.15 -4.80 0.82
C GLY A 14 14.17 -3.68 1.07
N LEU A 15 13.83 -2.45 0.70
CA LEU A 15 14.70 -1.28 0.93
C LEU A 15 14.85 -0.97 2.42
N LEU A 16 13.78 -1.09 3.22
CA LEU A 16 13.85 -0.93 4.67
C LEU A 16 14.70 -2.02 5.32
N CYS A 17 14.49 -3.30 4.95
CA CYS A 17 15.36 -4.38 5.41
C CYS A 17 16.83 -4.08 5.08
N GLY A 18 17.10 -3.62 3.85
CA GLY A 18 18.46 -3.28 3.43
C GLY A 18 19.09 -2.16 4.25
N SER A 19 18.32 -1.10 4.55
CA SER A 19 18.82 0.00 5.37
C SER A 19 19.00 -0.40 6.84
N ILE A 20 18.02 -1.11 7.44
CA ILE A 20 18.08 -1.57 8.82
C ILE A 20 19.27 -2.52 9.02
N LEU A 21 19.41 -3.54 8.16
CA LEU A 21 20.48 -4.54 8.27
C LEU A 21 21.85 -3.95 7.96
N GLY A 22 21.95 -3.01 7.02
CA GLY A 22 23.19 -2.27 6.79
C GLY A 22 23.61 -1.45 7.99
N LYS A 23 22.66 -0.84 8.71
CA LYS A 23 22.93 -0.10 9.96
C LYS A 23 23.37 -1.03 11.09
N GLU A 24 22.90 -2.28 11.11
CA GLU A 24 23.37 -3.32 12.02
C GLU A 24 24.71 -3.96 11.58
N GLY A 25 25.40 -3.39 10.58
CA GLY A 25 26.75 -3.77 10.16
C GLY A 25 26.83 -4.88 9.12
N LEU A 26 25.71 -5.32 8.54
CA LEU A 26 25.70 -6.39 7.54
C LEU A 26 25.93 -5.86 6.12
N ARG A 27 26.70 -6.61 5.31
CA ARG A 27 26.87 -6.34 3.88
C ARG A 27 25.65 -6.82 3.10
N VAL A 28 24.84 -5.86 2.63
CA VAL A 28 23.57 -6.12 1.97
C VAL A 28 23.69 -5.97 0.45
N CYS A 29 23.03 -6.88 -0.30
CA CYS A 29 22.79 -6.73 -1.73
C CYS A 29 21.30 -6.75 -2.02
N VAL A 30 20.76 -5.68 -2.58
CA VAL A 30 19.36 -5.62 -3.06
C VAL A 30 19.34 -5.87 -4.55
N VAL A 31 18.49 -6.81 -5.01
CA VAL A 31 18.37 -7.20 -6.43
C VAL A 31 16.99 -6.81 -6.93
N GLU A 32 16.92 -5.98 -7.99
CA GLU A 32 15.68 -5.43 -8.54
C GLU A 32 15.58 -5.69 -10.06
N LYS A 33 14.44 -6.24 -10.48
CA LYS A 33 14.17 -6.54 -11.90
C LYS A 33 14.00 -5.30 -12.78
N ASN A 34 13.56 -4.18 -12.20
CA ASN A 34 13.30 -2.94 -12.91
C ASN A 34 14.49 -1.98 -12.84
N LYS A 35 14.53 -1.01 -13.76
CA LYS A 35 15.45 0.12 -13.71
C LYS A 35 15.15 1.04 -12.52
N GLN A 36 13.86 1.27 -12.24
CA GLN A 36 13.40 2.12 -11.14
C GLN A 36 13.16 1.28 -9.89
N LEU A 37 13.64 1.77 -8.75
CA LEU A 37 13.44 1.15 -7.44
C LEU A 37 12.10 1.58 -6.84
N GLY A 38 11.62 0.84 -5.84
CA GLY A 38 10.56 1.27 -4.96
C GLY A 38 9.25 0.48 -5.04
N GLY A 39 9.02 -0.33 -6.07
CA GLY A 39 7.73 -1.01 -6.22
C GLY A 39 6.57 0.00 -6.25
N ASN A 40 5.60 -0.10 -5.33
CA ASN A 40 4.48 0.85 -5.22
C ASN A 40 4.88 2.29 -4.80
N LEU A 41 6.13 2.53 -4.41
CA LEU A 41 6.67 3.89 -4.19
C LEU A 41 7.08 4.59 -5.49
N GLN A 42 7.00 3.91 -6.63
CA GLN A 42 7.43 4.49 -7.90
C GLN A 42 6.53 5.68 -8.26
N THR A 43 7.15 6.63 -8.96
CA THR A 43 6.47 7.72 -9.64
C THR A 43 6.80 7.67 -11.11
N PHE A 44 5.94 8.23 -11.94
CA PHE A 44 6.24 8.44 -13.35
C PHE A 44 6.04 9.91 -13.73
N SER A 45 6.64 10.34 -14.83
CA SER A 45 6.50 11.71 -15.31
C SER A 45 5.83 11.74 -16.69
N ARG A 46 4.88 12.65 -16.85
CA ARG A 46 4.25 13.01 -18.13
C ARG A 46 4.05 14.53 -18.18
N ASN A 47 4.33 15.13 -19.30
CA ASN A 47 4.20 16.59 -19.50
C ASN A 47 4.83 17.42 -18.36
N LYS A 48 6.04 17.04 -17.93
CA LYS A 48 6.81 17.68 -16.83
C LYS A 48 6.11 17.59 -15.45
N GLN A 49 4.99 16.87 -15.34
CA GLN A 49 4.32 16.59 -14.05
C GLN A 49 4.72 15.22 -13.53
N ILE A 50 4.79 15.09 -12.20
CA ILE A 50 5.07 13.83 -11.51
C ILE A 50 3.77 13.27 -10.96
N PHE A 51 3.58 11.96 -11.13
CA PHE A 51 2.44 11.21 -10.62
C PHE A 51 2.90 10.07 -9.74
N ASP A 52 2.25 9.90 -8.59
CA ASP A 52 2.38 8.71 -7.77
C ASP A 52 1.61 7.53 -8.37
N THR A 53 2.16 6.33 -8.23
CA THR A 53 1.51 5.10 -8.69
C THR A 53 0.68 4.43 -7.61
N GLY A 54 0.96 4.68 -6.32
CA GLY A 54 0.27 4.00 -5.22
C GLY A 54 0.38 4.68 -3.86
N VAL A 55 1.14 5.79 -3.72
CA VAL A 55 1.32 6.47 -2.44
C VAL A 55 0.89 7.93 -2.57
N HIS A 56 -0.38 8.19 -2.32
CA HIS A 56 -0.94 9.54 -2.41
C HIS A 56 -0.82 10.32 -1.11
N TYR A 57 -0.85 9.64 0.04
CA TYR A 57 -0.63 10.20 1.38
C TYR A 57 -0.23 9.11 2.38
N ILE A 58 0.26 9.50 3.54
CA ILE A 58 0.90 8.60 4.51
C ILE A 58 0.46 8.99 5.91
N GLY A 59 -0.01 8.03 6.70
CA GLY A 59 -0.30 8.21 8.12
C GLY A 59 0.91 7.93 9.01
N GLY A 60 0.90 8.44 10.26
CA GLY A 60 1.85 8.05 11.30
C GLY A 60 3.26 8.63 11.17
N LEU A 61 3.44 9.80 10.55
CA LEU A 61 4.74 10.44 10.34
C LEU A 61 5.04 11.64 11.26
N SER A 62 4.17 11.95 12.22
CA SER A 62 4.51 12.96 13.24
C SER A 62 5.54 12.41 14.22
N LYS A 63 6.33 13.32 14.83
CA LYS A 63 7.39 12.98 15.78
C LYS A 63 6.86 12.08 16.90
N GLY A 64 7.56 10.98 17.15
CA GLY A 64 7.21 9.98 18.16
C GLY A 64 6.24 8.89 17.70
N GLN A 65 5.66 9.00 16.50
CA GLN A 65 4.81 7.95 15.93
C GLN A 65 5.65 6.81 15.33
N ASN A 66 5.02 5.66 15.15
CA ASN A 66 5.69 4.43 14.74
C ASN A 66 6.46 4.53 13.40
N LEU A 67 5.82 5.04 12.36
CA LEU A 67 6.45 5.16 11.05
C LEU A 67 7.56 6.23 11.06
N TYR A 68 7.37 7.34 11.80
CA TYR A 68 8.40 8.33 12.02
C TYR A 68 9.67 7.70 12.61
N GLN A 69 9.52 6.87 13.66
CA GLN A 69 10.65 6.21 14.34
C GLN A 69 11.34 5.20 13.42
N ILE A 70 10.56 4.41 12.65
CA ILE A 70 11.12 3.46 11.67
C ILE A 70 11.95 4.20 10.62
N PHE A 71 11.42 5.29 10.05
CA PHE A 71 12.12 6.06 9.01
C PHE A 71 13.33 6.84 9.58
N ARG A 72 13.23 7.28 10.83
CA ARG A 72 14.36 7.90 11.52
C ARG A 72 15.49 6.90 11.78
N TYR A 73 15.15 5.71 12.27
CA TYR A 73 16.13 4.63 12.42
C TYR A 73 16.74 4.23 11.08
N ALA A 74 15.96 4.11 10.02
CA ALA A 74 16.44 3.84 8.67
C ALA A 74 17.24 5.00 8.05
N GLY A 75 17.41 6.14 8.75
CA GLY A 75 18.24 7.27 8.33
C GLY A 75 17.65 8.14 7.25
N ILE A 76 16.34 8.14 7.04
CA ILE A 76 15.72 8.92 5.96
C ILE A 76 14.79 10.04 6.43
N MET A 77 14.28 9.99 7.69
CA MET A 77 13.21 10.90 8.15
C MET A 77 13.56 12.37 8.00
N ASP A 78 14.76 12.78 8.39
CA ASP A 78 15.20 14.18 8.36
C ASP A 78 15.43 14.73 6.95
N ARG A 79 15.43 13.86 5.94
CA ARG A 79 15.63 14.21 4.52
C ARG A 79 14.35 14.13 3.69
N LEU A 80 13.27 13.59 4.26
CA LEU A 80 11.99 13.52 3.58
C LEU A 80 11.36 14.92 3.48
N GLN A 81 10.95 15.27 2.27
CA GLN A 81 10.17 16.49 2.02
C GLN A 81 8.69 16.14 2.17
N LEU A 82 8.11 16.58 3.26
CA LEU A 82 6.73 16.26 3.64
C LEU A 82 5.89 17.54 3.78
N GLU A 83 4.64 17.46 3.35
CA GLU A 83 3.62 18.45 3.58
C GLU A 83 2.53 17.85 4.48
N LYS A 84 2.22 18.52 5.61
CA LYS A 84 1.12 18.09 6.47
C LYS A 84 -0.20 18.40 5.76
N MET A 85 -1.10 17.45 5.74
CA MET A 85 -2.43 17.64 5.17
C MET A 85 -3.29 18.54 6.05
N ASP A 86 -4.39 19.04 5.48
CA ASP A 86 -5.43 19.77 6.23
C ASP A 86 -5.91 18.93 7.43
N GLU A 87 -6.43 19.57 8.47
CA GLU A 87 -7.02 18.85 9.60
C GLU A 87 -8.10 17.87 9.13
N ALA A 88 -9.00 18.31 8.26
CA ALA A 88 -9.97 17.47 7.56
C ALA A 88 -9.29 16.82 6.32
N PHE A 89 -8.55 15.74 6.53
CA PHE A 89 -7.70 15.16 5.50
C PHE A 89 -8.42 14.30 4.45
N ASP A 90 -9.53 13.66 4.81
CA ASP A 90 -10.38 12.88 3.90
C ASP A 90 -11.83 13.38 3.94
N HIS A 91 -12.39 13.64 2.77
CA HIS A 91 -13.77 14.06 2.56
C HIS A 91 -14.56 12.91 1.95
N ILE A 92 -15.59 12.45 2.64
CA ILE A 92 -16.44 11.33 2.21
C ILE A 92 -17.68 11.90 1.54
N LEU A 93 -17.91 11.45 0.31
CA LEU A 93 -19.04 11.80 -0.53
C LEU A 93 -19.89 10.56 -0.76
N LEU A 94 -21.18 10.68 -0.56
CA LEU A 94 -22.16 9.63 -0.82
C LEU A 94 -23.07 10.03 -1.99
N GLU A 95 -23.41 9.06 -2.85
CA GLU A 95 -24.34 9.29 -3.95
C GLU A 95 -25.69 9.81 -3.43
N HIS A 96 -26.28 10.76 -4.13
CA HIS A 96 -27.53 11.43 -3.75
C HIS A 96 -27.51 12.21 -2.43
N ASP A 97 -26.34 12.39 -1.81
CA ASP A 97 -26.19 13.19 -0.61
C ASP A 97 -25.39 14.46 -0.96
N PRO A 98 -25.95 15.67 -0.76
CA PRO A 98 -25.23 16.91 -1.03
C PRO A 98 -24.13 17.19 0.01
N ASP A 99 -24.22 16.61 1.20
CA ASP A 99 -23.30 16.88 2.31
C ASP A 99 -21.93 16.23 2.10
N ILE A 100 -20.92 16.84 2.69
CA ILE A 100 -19.54 16.34 2.73
C ILE A 100 -19.22 15.99 4.17
N TYR A 101 -18.84 14.73 4.40
CA TYR A 101 -18.46 14.26 5.73
C TYR A 101 -16.95 14.19 5.83
N VAL A 102 -16.37 14.76 6.89
CA VAL A 102 -14.91 14.85 6.99
C VAL A 102 -14.34 13.91 8.03
N GLN A 103 -13.25 13.27 7.69
CA GLN A 103 -12.39 12.56 8.63
C GLN A 103 -11.19 13.44 8.94
N SER A 104 -10.91 13.64 10.25
CA SER A 104 -9.96 14.65 10.71
C SER A 104 -8.77 14.05 11.43
N GLN A 105 -7.63 14.75 11.34
CA GLN A 105 -6.44 14.46 12.14
C GLN A 105 -6.68 14.88 13.60
N GLY A 106 -6.23 14.03 14.53
CA GLY A 106 -6.50 14.18 15.94
C GLY A 106 -7.89 13.69 16.34
N TYR A 107 -7.94 12.86 17.39
CA TYR A 107 -9.19 12.24 17.83
C TYR A 107 -10.24 13.25 18.30
N ASP A 108 -9.81 14.36 18.90
CA ASP A 108 -10.74 15.40 19.36
C ASP A 108 -11.43 16.08 18.16
N ALA A 109 -10.67 16.43 17.12
CA ALA A 109 -11.22 17.00 15.89
C ALA A 109 -12.08 15.97 15.14
N PHE A 110 -11.64 14.70 15.07
CA PHE A 110 -12.40 13.62 14.46
C PHE A 110 -13.78 13.44 15.12
N ILE A 111 -13.82 13.39 16.47
CA ILE A 111 -15.06 13.29 17.25
C ILE A 111 -15.90 14.54 17.07
N SER A 112 -15.31 15.73 17.17
CA SER A 112 -16.03 17.01 17.05
C SER A 112 -16.73 17.15 15.70
N ASN A 113 -15.99 16.92 14.60
CA ASN A 113 -16.53 17.10 13.24
C ASN A 113 -17.60 16.07 12.91
N LEU A 114 -17.41 14.79 13.27
CA LEU A 114 -18.44 13.79 13.07
C LEU A 114 -19.66 14.00 13.97
N THR A 115 -19.48 14.47 15.21
CA THR A 115 -20.60 14.78 16.10
C THR A 115 -21.38 16.00 15.59
N ALA A 116 -20.73 16.97 15.00
CA ALA A 116 -21.42 18.11 14.37
C ALA A 116 -22.31 17.65 13.18
N ALA A 117 -21.82 16.70 12.38
CA ALA A 117 -22.59 16.13 11.26
C ALA A 117 -23.69 15.13 11.74
N PHE A 118 -23.47 14.45 12.85
CA PHE A 118 -24.37 13.44 13.42
C PHE A 118 -24.59 13.67 14.92
N PRO A 119 -25.35 14.70 15.33
CA PRO A 119 -25.49 15.07 16.74
C PRO A 119 -26.04 13.97 17.64
N GLU A 120 -27.02 13.20 17.15
CA GLU A 120 -27.65 12.09 17.87
C GLU A 120 -26.73 10.87 18.04
N GLU A 121 -25.64 10.81 17.28
CA GLU A 121 -24.72 9.67 17.22
C GLU A 121 -23.40 9.90 18.00
N LYS A 122 -23.32 10.95 18.79
CA LYS A 122 -22.12 11.31 19.57
C LYS A 122 -21.52 10.12 20.33
N ASN A 123 -22.36 9.34 20.99
CA ASN A 123 -21.91 8.18 21.76
C ASN A 123 -21.34 7.06 20.87
N ALA A 124 -21.92 6.87 19.68
CA ALA A 124 -21.42 5.91 18.71
C ALA A 124 -20.04 6.31 18.18
N VAL A 125 -19.84 7.58 17.83
CA VAL A 125 -18.54 8.13 17.39
C VAL A 125 -17.47 7.95 18.48
N ILE A 126 -17.79 8.27 19.74
CA ILE A 126 -16.83 8.12 20.86
C ILE A 126 -16.48 6.63 21.07
N ARG A 127 -17.48 5.73 21.03
CA ARG A 127 -17.24 4.28 21.14
C ARG A 127 -16.39 3.75 20.00
N TYR A 128 -16.66 4.21 18.78
CA TYR A 128 -15.83 3.85 17.61
C TYR A 128 -14.36 4.23 17.83
N CYS A 129 -14.08 5.48 18.20
CA CYS A 129 -12.71 5.95 18.44
C CYS A 129 -12.01 5.18 19.57
N ARG A 130 -12.74 4.85 20.63
CA ARG A 130 -12.21 4.03 21.74
C ARG A 130 -11.86 2.63 21.25
N LEU A 131 -12.77 1.98 20.51
CA LEU A 131 -12.55 0.63 19.97
C LEU A 131 -11.39 0.58 18.98
N VAL A 132 -11.24 1.57 18.11
CA VAL A 132 -10.07 1.66 17.21
C VAL A 132 -8.78 1.68 18.02
N LYS A 133 -8.66 2.53 19.04
CA LYS A 133 -7.48 2.59 19.92
C LYS A 133 -7.26 1.27 20.67
N GLU A 134 -8.32 0.67 21.21
CA GLU A 134 -8.23 -0.61 21.92
C GLU A 134 -7.70 -1.71 21.01
N VAL A 135 -8.26 -1.85 19.80
CA VAL A 135 -7.76 -2.85 18.85
C VAL A 135 -6.31 -2.57 18.46
N CYS A 136 -5.91 -1.32 18.22
CA CYS A 136 -4.52 -0.98 17.95
C CYS A 136 -3.58 -1.39 19.10
N SER A 137 -4.01 -1.24 20.37
CA SER A 137 -3.20 -1.61 21.55
C SER A 137 -2.93 -3.12 21.64
N ARG A 138 -3.72 -3.96 20.96
CA ARG A 138 -3.50 -5.42 20.90
C ARG A 138 -2.39 -5.85 19.92
N PHE A 139 -1.77 -4.89 19.24
CA PHE A 139 -0.69 -5.14 18.29
C PHE A 139 0.63 -4.51 18.78
N PRO A 140 1.45 -5.22 19.60
CA PRO A 140 2.65 -4.64 20.21
C PRO A 140 3.59 -4.02 19.19
N LEU A 141 3.86 -4.70 18.06
CA LEU A 141 4.74 -4.17 17.04
C LEU A 141 4.22 -2.88 16.38
N TYR A 142 2.90 -2.64 16.39
CA TYR A 142 2.32 -1.37 15.95
C TYR A 142 2.80 -0.19 16.83
N HIS A 143 3.04 -0.46 18.11
CA HIS A 143 3.59 0.49 19.08
C HIS A 143 5.12 0.37 19.26
N LEU A 144 5.77 -0.40 18.37
CA LEU A 144 7.22 -0.70 18.45
C LEU A 144 7.60 -1.27 19.81
N THR A 145 6.82 -2.21 20.33
CA THR A 145 7.14 -3.00 21.52
C THR A 145 7.20 -4.49 21.18
N THR A 146 7.79 -5.28 22.10
CA THR A 146 7.94 -6.74 21.97
C THR A 146 7.10 -7.50 22.98
N ASP A 147 6.06 -6.86 23.54
CA ASP A 147 5.15 -7.46 24.49
C ASP A 147 4.41 -8.68 23.91
N ASP A 148 3.63 -9.35 24.74
CA ASP A 148 2.90 -10.57 24.35
C ASP A 148 2.02 -10.34 23.10
N ALA A 149 2.40 -10.99 22.02
CA ALA A 149 1.66 -10.92 20.75
C ALA A 149 0.37 -11.76 20.74
N SER A 150 0.05 -12.54 21.79
CA SER A 150 -1.18 -13.35 21.85
C SER A 150 -2.43 -12.50 22.02
N ALA A 151 -2.31 -11.32 22.61
CA ALA A 151 -3.43 -10.38 22.83
C ALA A 151 -4.17 -10.00 21.52
N LYS A 152 -3.50 -10.07 20.36
CA LYS A 152 -4.15 -9.82 19.07
C LYS A 152 -5.17 -10.88 18.67
N ASP A 153 -5.02 -12.13 19.15
CA ASP A 153 -5.85 -13.26 18.72
C ASP A 153 -7.33 -13.04 19.06
N GLU A 154 -7.62 -12.28 20.12
CA GLU A 154 -8.98 -11.89 20.51
C GLU A 154 -9.69 -11.00 19.48
N VAL A 155 -8.96 -10.25 18.67
CA VAL A 155 -9.50 -9.26 17.73
C VAL A 155 -9.36 -9.65 16.26
N LEU A 156 -8.64 -10.74 15.96
CA LEU A 156 -8.42 -11.16 14.56
C LEU A 156 -9.70 -11.59 13.84
N GLY A 157 -10.67 -12.18 14.59
CA GLY A 157 -11.95 -12.66 14.06
C GLY A 157 -13.04 -11.60 13.97
N LEU A 158 -12.78 -10.33 14.31
CA LEU A 158 -13.77 -9.26 14.23
C LEU A 158 -13.96 -8.79 12.79
N SER A 159 -15.21 -8.78 12.31
CA SER A 159 -15.60 -8.21 11.02
C SER A 159 -15.59 -6.69 11.06
N ALA A 160 -14.97 -6.00 10.09
CA ALA A 160 -14.99 -4.55 10.02
C ALA A 160 -16.42 -4.01 9.83
N GLN A 161 -17.19 -4.59 8.93
CA GLN A 161 -18.54 -4.17 8.61
C GLN A 161 -19.50 -4.38 9.81
N GLU A 162 -19.50 -5.57 10.40
CA GLU A 162 -20.39 -5.92 11.52
C GLU A 162 -20.02 -5.13 12.78
N THR A 163 -18.72 -4.94 13.04
CA THR A 163 -18.26 -4.16 14.19
C THR A 163 -18.73 -2.70 14.08
N ILE A 164 -18.58 -2.06 12.93
CA ILE A 164 -19.08 -0.69 12.70
C ILE A 164 -20.61 -0.67 12.81
N ALA A 165 -21.32 -1.65 12.24
CA ALA A 165 -22.78 -1.75 12.31
C ALA A 165 -23.30 -1.95 13.73
N SER A 166 -22.53 -2.59 14.61
CA SER A 166 -22.90 -2.78 16.02
C SER A 166 -22.85 -1.50 16.87
N LEU A 167 -22.12 -0.49 16.41
CA LEU A 167 -21.94 0.77 17.13
C LEU A 167 -23.10 1.75 16.91
N THR A 168 -23.76 1.68 15.75
CA THR A 168 -24.87 2.55 15.37
C THR A 168 -25.78 1.89 14.34
N SER A 169 -27.08 2.15 14.39
CA SER A 169 -28.04 1.77 13.34
C SER A 169 -28.07 2.78 12.17
N ASN A 170 -27.45 3.95 12.33
CA ASN A 170 -27.40 4.99 11.31
C ASN A 170 -26.51 4.57 10.13
N LYS A 171 -27.13 4.15 9.02
CA LYS A 171 -26.42 3.67 7.83
C LYS A 171 -25.47 4.69 7.23
N LYS A 172 -25.84 5.96 7.29
CA LYS A 172 -25.01 7.06 6.78
C LYS A 172 -23.72 7.19 7.61
N LEU A 173 -23.84 7.17 8.95
CA LEU A 173 -22.66 7.20 9.82
C LEU A 173 -21.79 5.94 9.62
N GLN A 174 -22.40 4.74 9.48
CA GLN A 174 -21.64 3.52 9.14
C GLN A 174 -20.82 3.72 7.86
N ALA A 175 -21.43 4.32 6.82
CA ALA A 175 -20.77 4.59 5.55
C ALA A 175 -19.63 5.63 5.71
N VAL A 176 -19.83 6.66 6.49
CA VAL A 176 -18.79 7.69 6.74
C VAL A 176 -17.62 7.13 7.54
N LEU A 177 -17.85 6.32 8.56
CA LEU A 177 -16.79 5.70 9.37
C LEU A 177 -15.89 4.76 8.55
N ALA A 178 -16.44 4.09 7.54
CA ALA A 178 -15.70 3.22 6.63
C ALA A 178 -15.39 3.87 5.28
N GLY A 179 -15.63 5.18 5.12
CA GLY A 179 -15.64 5.87 3.82
C GLY A 179 -14.31 5.88 3.07
N ASN A 180 -13.20 5.70 3.76
CA ASN A 180 -11.88 5.57 3.13
C ASN A 180 -11.43 4.10 2.95
N ASN A 181 -12.36 3.15 2.86
CA ASN A 181 -12.06 1.71 2.75
C ASN A 181 -11.30 1.30 1.47
N LEU A 182 -11.20 2.18 0.47
CA LEU A 182 -10.28 2.00 -0.66
C LEU A 182 -8.82 1.85 -0.22
N LEU A 183 -8.44 2.41 0.95
CA LEU A 183 -7.09 2.28 1.52
C LEU A 183 -6.69 0.83 1.84
N TYR A 184 -7.66 -0.05 2.01
CA TYR A 184 -7.42 -1.47 2.32
C TYR A 184 -8.27 -2.42 1.48
N SER A 185 -8.91 -1.90 0.42
CA SER A 185 -9.79 -2.69 -0.46
C SER A 185 -10.85 -3.47 0.36
N GLY A 186 -11.62 -2.73 1.18
CA GLY A 186 -12.61 -3.32 2.07
C GLY A 186 -13.68 -4.12 1.33
N VAL A 187 -13.93 -5.34 1.80
CA VAL A 187 -14.87 -6.29 1.19
C VAL A 187 -15.83 -6.83 2.25
N SER A 188 -17.12 -6.81 1.94
CA SER A 188 -18.17 -7.40 2.79
C SER A 188 -17.86 -8.87 3.12
N GLY A 189 -18.13 -9.26 4.36
CA GLY A 189 -17.96 -10.64 4.82
C GLY A 189 -16.51 -11.16 4.87
N LYS A 190 -15.50 -10.29 4.66
CA LYS A 190 -14.09 -10.69 4.69
C LYS A 190 -13.18 -9.78 5.48
N THR A 191 -13.29 -8.47 5.32
CA THR A 191 -12.34 -7.52 5.90
C THR A 191 -12.33 -7.55 7.42
N PRO A 192 -11.18 -7.86 8.06
CA PRO A 192 -11.08 -7.84 9.52
C PRO A 192 -11.09 -6.40 10.07
N PHE A 193 -11.69 -6.21 11.25
CA PHE A 193 -11.74 -4.89 11.89
C PHE A 193 -10.35 -4.37 12.28
N HIS A 194 -9.41 -5.24 12.64
CA HIS A 194 -8.05 -4.81 12.95
C HIS A 194 -7.34 -4.18 11.75
N VAL A 195 -7.60 -4.64 10.52
CA VAL A 195 -7.03 -4.01 9.30
C VAL A 195 -7.55 -2.59 9.16
N HIS A 196 -8.87 -2.39 9.30
CA HIS A 196 -9.50 -1.09 9.32
C HIS A 196 -8.91 -0.20 10.44
N ALA A 197 -8.89 -0.69 11.68
CA ALA A 197 -8.45 0.06 12.85
C ALA A 197 -7.00 0.54 12.74
N LEU A 198 -6.06 -0.35 12.42
CA LEU A 198 -4.64 -0.01 12.31
C LEU A 198 -4.36 1.03 11.22
N ILE A 199 -5.08 0.92 10.09
CA ILE A 199 -4.93 1.86 8.98
C ILE A 199 -5.54 3.22 9.35
N VAL A 200 -6.81 3.24 9.74
CA VAL A 200 -7.52 4.49 10.05
C VAL A 200 -6.85 5.23 11.22
N ASN A 201 -6.43 4.51 12.28
CA ASN A 201 -5.70 5.13 13.40
C ASN A 201 -4.46 5.89 12.94
N SER A 202 -3.67 5.31 12.02
CA SER A 202 -2.43 5.97 11.56
C SER A 202 -2.71 7.32 10.89
N TYR A 203 -3.81 7.43 10.14
CA TYR A 203 -4.22 8.69 9.49
C TYR A 203 -4.89 9.66 10.45
N ILE A 204 -5.69 9.18 11.40
CA ILE A 204 -6.24 10.03 12.47
C ILE A 204 -5.12 10.62 13.33
N GLU A 205 -4.08 9.86 13.63
CA GLU A 205 -2.94 10.37 14.39
C GLU A 205 -2.18 11.47 13.63
N SER A 206 -1.92 11.29 12.32
CA SER A 206 -1.41 12.33 11.44
C SER A 206 -1.43 11.91 9.97
N SER A 207 -1.67 12.84 9.06
CA SER A 207 -1.70 12.63 7.61
C SER A 207 -0.76 13.57 6.89
N TRP A 208 0.05 13.02 5.98
CA TRP A 208 1.14 13.71 5.29
C TRP A 208 1.19 13.36 3.82
N LYS A 209 1.61 14.29 2.98
CA LYS A 209 1.96 14.04 1.56
C LYS A 209 3.48 14.11 1.37
N CYS A 210 4.01 13.28 0.49
CA CYS A 210 5.36 13.43 -0.01
C CYS A 210 5.40 14.53 -1.08
N VAL A 211 6.18 15.57 -0.88
CA VAL A 211 6.44 16.57 -1.92
C VAL A 211 7.18 15.88 -3.07
N ASP A 212 6.73 16.06 -4.31
CA ASP A 212 7.27 15.36 -5.49
C ASP A 212 7.13 13.83 -5.46
N GLY A 213 6.25 13.30 -4.62
CA GLY A 213 5.79 11.93 -4.62
C GLY A 213 6.60 10.94 -3.78
N GLY A 214 6.03 9.77 -3.59
CA GLY A 214 6.56 8.70 -2.73
C GLY A 214 7.90 8.11 -3.15
N SER A 215 8.34 8.32 -4.41
CA SER A 215 9.64 7.81 -4.89
C SER A 215 10.84 8.37 -4.13
N GLN A 216 10.69 9.51 -3.43
CA GLN A 216 11.75 10.04 -2.57
C GLN A 216 12.12 9.06 -1.44
N ILE A 217 11.14 8.33 -0.88
CA ILE A 217 11.40 7.31 0.14
C ILE A 217 12.35 6.24 -0.41
N ALA A 218 12.05 5.70 -1.59
CA ALA A 218 12.88 4.69 -2.23
C ALA A 218 14.29 5.21 -2.56
N LYS A 219 14.39 6.45 -3.05
CA LYS A 219 15.68 7.08 -3.38
C LYS A 219 16.54 7.29 -2.14
N LEU A 220 15.94 7.75 -1.04
CA LEU A 220 16.63 8.00 0.22
C LEU A 220 17.10 6.70 0.87
N LEU A 221 16.26 5.66 0.92
CA LEU A 221 16.64 4.33 1.42
C LEU A 221 17.77 3.72 0.58
N ALA A 222 17.68 3.83 -0.76
CA ALA A 222 18.73 3.35 -1.65
C ALA A 222 20.06 4.09 -1.45
N ALA A 223 20.02 5.40 -1.20
CA ALA A 223 21.21 6.19 -0.89
C ALA A 223 21.81 5.78 0.47
N GLU A 224 20.95 5.51 1.48
CA GLU A 224 21.42 5.07 2.80
C GLU A 224 22.05 3.68 2.73
N ILE A 225 21.44 2.72 2.02
CA ILE A 225 22.03 1.38 1.79
C ILE A 225 23.43 1.51 1.19
N LYS A 226 23.61 2.35 0.17
CA LYS A 226 24.91 2.57 -0.46
C LYS A 226 25.93 3.23 0.48
N LYS A 227 25.50 4.21 1.26
CA LYS A 227 26.31 4.89 2.26
C LYS A 227 26.83 3.90 3.32
N LEU A 228 26.02 2.89 3.67
CA LEU A 228 26.37 1.80 4.59
C LEU A 228 27.17 0.67 3.91
N GLY A 229 27.65 0.86 2.67
CA GLY A 229 28.48 -0.11 1.94
C GLY A 229 27.67 -1.20 1.21
N GLY A 230 26.33 -1.13 1.20
CA GLY A 230 25.48 -2.07 0.48
C GLY A 230 25.47 -1.86 -1.03
N THR A 231 25.09 -2.90 -1.76
CA THR A 231 25.00 -2.93 -3.23
C THR A 231 23.54 -2.98 -3.68
N ILE A 232 23.21 -2.33 -4.78
CA ILE A 232 21.88 -2.43 -5.41
C ILE A 232 22.08 -2.77 -6.89
N LEU A 233 21.62 -3.96 -7.30
CA LEU A 233 21.61 -4.45 -8.66
C LEU A 233 20.24 -4.15 -9.28
N ARG A 234 20.24 -3.39 -10.40
CA ARG A 234 19.01 -3.02 -11.13
C ARG A 234 18.99 -3.72 -12.49
N ASN A 235 17.81 -3.82 -13.12
CA ASN A 235 17.59 -4.58 -14.36
C ASN A 235 18.08 -6.03 -14.20
N CYS A 236 17.91 -6.59 -13.01
CA CYS A 236 18.44 -7.88 -12.60
C CYS A 236 17.28 -8.70 -12.02
N GLU A 237 16.62 -9.48 -12.86
CA GLU A 237 15.49 -10.31 -12.45
C GLU A 237 15.98 -11.63 -11.88
N VAL A 238 15.59 -11.95 -10.65
CA VAL A 238 15.86 -13.25 -10.03
C VAL A 238 14.91 -14.30 -10.61
N LYS A 239 15.47 -15.35 -11.21
CA LYS A 239 14.72 -16.45 -11.83
C LYS A 239 14.68 -17.71 -10.96
N LYS A 240 15.68 -17.88 -10.09
CA LYS A 240 15.72 -19.07 -9.22
C LYS A 240 16.38 -18.74 -7.89
N ILE A 241 15.86 -19.38 -6.84
CA ILE A 241 16.46 -19.45 -5.50
C ILE A 241 16.91 -20.88 -5.32
N THR A 242 18.24 -21.11 -5.27
CA THR A 242 18.83 -22.44 -5.26
C THR A 242 19.17 -22.86 -3.83
N GLU A 243 18.48 -23.91 -3.36
CA GLU A 243 18.76 -24.57 -2.09
C GLU A 243 19.78 -25.72 -2.30
N ILE A 244 20.74 -25.82 -1.40
CA ILE A 244 21.72 -26.90 -1.33
C ILE A 244 21.86 -27.31 0.16
N ASN A 245 21.73 -28.59 0.44
CA ASN A 245 21.89 -29.14 1.79
C ASN A 245 20.99 -28.49 2.86
N GLY A 246 19.75 -28.12 2.50
CA GLY A 246 18.77 -27.59 3.44
C GLY A 246 18.84 -26.08 3.67
N ALA A 247 19.70 -25.34 2.96
CA ALA A 247 19.81 -23.89 3.04
C ALA A 247 19.92 -23.26 1.64
N VAL A 248 19.45 -22.04 1.44
CA VAL A 248 19.68 -21.29 0.21
C VAL A 248 21.18 -21.03 0.07
N SER A 249 21.76 -21.44 -1.04
CA SER A 249 23.17 -21.22 -1.40
C SER A 249 23.34 -19.91 -2.17
N HIS A 250 22.49 -19.67 -3.18
CA HIS A 250 22.56 -18.50 -4.05
C HIS A 250 21.23 -18.26 -4.77
N ILE A 251 21.11 -17.09 -5.37
CA ILE A 251 20.08 -16.78 -6.36
C ILE A 251 20.71 -16.78 -7.77
N GLU A 252 19.89 -17.13 -8.76
CA GLU A 252 20.25 -17.06 -10.18
C GLU A 252 19.41 -15.98 -10.85
N THR A 253 20.05 -15.14 -11.65
CA THR A 253 19.44 -14.00 -12.34
C THR A 253 19.16 -14.34 -13.82
N GLU A 254 18.33 -13.52 -14.49
CA GLU A 254 17.92 -13.74 -15.89
C GLU A 254 19.12 -13.84 -16.86
N ASP A 255 20.20 -13.12 -16.55
CA ASP A 255 21.45 -13.12 -17.33
C ASP A 255 22.42 -14.26 -16.97
N GLY A 256 21.99 -15.21 -16.12
CA GLY A 256 22.77 -16.39 -15.71
C GLY A 256 23.80 -16.12 -14.61
N ASN A 257 23.86 -14.91 -14.07
CA ASN A 257 24.75 -14.62 -12.95
C ASN A 257 24.19 -15.20 -11.65
N THR A 258 25.10 -15.46 -10.70
CA THR A 258 24.75 -15.94 -9.37
C THR A 258 25.17 -14.94 -8.29
N VAL A 259 24.34 -14.80 -7.24
CA VAL A 259 24.67 -13.99 -6.05
C VAL A 259 24.47 -14.82 -4.81
N SER A 260 25.53 -14.96 -4.01
CA SER A 260 25.56 -15.78 -2.78
C SER A 260 25.56 -14.90 -1.53
N ALA A 261 24.93 -15.42 -0.48
CA ALA A 261 24.91 -14.78 0.84
C ALA A 261 24.71 -15.82 1.96
N HIS A 262 24.88 -15.39 3.21
CA HIS A 262 24.51 -16.21 4.37
C HIS A 262 23.00 -16.30 4.55
N ASN A 263 22.26 -15.18 4.33
CA ASN A 263 20.81 -15.08 4.46
C ASN A 263 20.17 -14.46 3.21
N PHE A 264 18.91 -14.79 2.99
CA PHE A 264 18.13 -14.30 1.88
C PHE A 264 16.77 -13.78 2.36
N ILE A 265 16.37 -12.59 1.91
CA ILE A 265 15.06 -12.00 2.18
C ILE A 265 14.34 -11.82 0.85
N SER A 266 13.16 -12.41 0.71
CA SER A 266 12.30 -12.17 -0.45
C SER A 266 11.24 -11.14 -0.12
N ASN A 267 11.27 -10.02 -0.84
CA ASN A 267 10.28 -8.94 -0.78
C ASN A 267 9.31 -8.97 -1.99
N ILE A 268 9.37 -10.00 -2.79
CA ILE A 268 8.36 -10.25 -3.84
C ILE A 268 7.18 -11.02 -3.26
N ASN A 269 6.10 -11.15 -4.03
CA ASN A 269 4.94 -11.91 -3.59
C ASN A 269 5.32 -13.31 -3.09
N PRO A 270 4.79 -13.79 -1.94
CA PRO A 270 5.12 -15.11 -1.40
C PRO A 270 4.88 -16.25 -2.38
N ALA A 271 3.79 -16.23 -3.16
CA ALA A 271 3.52 -17.24 -4.17
C ALA A 271 4.59 -17.23 -5.29
N ALA A 272 5.00 -16.03 -5.73
CA ALA A 272 6.09 -15.88 -6.71
C ALA A 272 7.43 -16.38 -6.14
N THR A 273 7.73 -16.10 -4.87
CA THR A 273 8.91 -16.65 -4.19
C THR A 273 8.91 -18.17 -4.22
N LEU A 274 7.77 -18.79 -3.88
CA LEU A 274 7.66 -20.25 -3.90
C LEU A 274 7.79 -20.84 -5.30
N LYS A 275 7.33 -20.15 -6.35
CA LYS A 275 7.47 -20.60 -7.75
C LYS A 275 8.93 -20.68 -8.19
N ILE A 276 9.78 -19.75 -7.76
CA ILE A 276 11.20 -19.71 -8.14
C ILE A 276 12.12 -20.44 -7.14
N THR A 277 11.57 -21.06 -6.09
CA THR A 277 12.33 -21.81 -5.09
C THR A 277 12.02 -23.30 -5.20
N ASP A 278 12.98 -24.10 -5.64
CA ASP A 278 12.86 -25.56 -5.62
C ASP A 278 13.53 -26.12 -4.36
N SER A 279 12.71 -26.66 -3.44
CA SER A 279 13.19 -27.21 -2.17
C SER A 279 12.16 -28.19 -1.59
N ALA A 280 12.62 -29.34 -1.15
CA ALA A 280 11.81 -30.34 -0.47
C ALA A 280 11.33 -29.90 0.92
N LEU A 281 11.99 -28.91 1.52
CA LEU A 281 11.58 -28.31 2.81
C LEU A 281 10.27 -27.52 2.68
N LEU A 282 9.98 -27.00 1.49
CA LEU A 282 8.73 -26.29 1.19
C LEU A 282 7.66 -27.28 0.71
N LYS A 283 7.07 -28.00 1.67
CA LYS A 283 6.10 -29.07 1.41
C LYS A 283 4.91 -28.60 0.55
N ASN A 284 4.34 -29.50 -0.25
CA ASN A 284 3.20 -29.23 -1.14
C ASN A 284 2.00 -28.60 -0.43
N VAL A 285 1.70 -28.99 0.82
CA VAL A 285 0.62 -28.39 1.62
C VAL A 285 0.88 -26.91 1.86
N TYR A 286 2.11 -26.52 2.21
CA TYR A 286 2.50 -25.11 2.40
C TYR A 286 2.42 -24.33 1.08
N ARG A 287 2.96 -24.90 -0.01
CA ARG A 287 2.88 -24.29 -1.35
C ARG A 287 1.43 -24.07 -1.77
N LYS A 288 0.57 -25.10 -1.71
CA LYS A 288 -0.85 -24.99 -2.05
C LYS A 288 -1.57 -23.95 -1.20
N ARG A 289 -1.29 -23.89 0.11
CA ARG A 289 -1.87 -22.85 0.99
C ARG A 289 -1.52 -21.46 0.49
N ILE A 290 -0.25 -21.17 0.27
CA ILE A 290 0.21 -19.81 -0.10
C ILE A 290 -0.26 -19.41 -1.51
N THR A 291 -0.14 -20.33 -2.48
CA THR A 291 -0.54 -20.05 -3.89
C THR A 291 -2.05 -20.02 -4.09
N GLY A 292 -2.82 -20.59 -3.17
CA GLY A 292 -4.29 -20.59 -3.19
C GLY A 292 -4.91 -19.40 -2.45
N LEU A 293 -4.11 -18.51 -1.82
CA LEU A 293 -4.64 -17.33 -1.17
C LEU A 293 -5.12 -16.30 -2.21
N ALA A 294 -6.32 -15.77 -1.98
CA ALA A 294 -6.86 -14.70 -2.81
C ALA A 294 -6.09 -13.40 -2.59
N ASN A 295 -5.87 -12.66 -3.66
CA ASN A 295 -5.36 -11.31 -3.60
C ASN A 295 -6.51 -10.28 -3.58
N THR A 296 -6.22 -9.07 -3.12
CA THR A 296 -7.14 -7.94 -3.24
C THR A 296 -7.32 -7.54 -4.70
N VAL A 297 -8.38 -6.79 -5.00
CA VAL A 297 -8.62 -6.24 -6.34
C VAL A 297 -7.46 -5.36 -6.80
N SER A 298 -7.33 -5.21 -8.11
CA SER A 298 -6.48 -4.23 -8.76
C SER A 298 -7.21 -2.88 -8.92
N SER A 299 -6.64 -1.96 -9.68
CA SER A 299 -7.23 -0.64 -9.94
C SER A 299 -7.16 -0.23 -11.39
N PHE A 300 -8.12 0.61 -11.77
CA PHE A 300 -7.98 1.56 -12.85
C PHE A 300 -7.61 2.91 -12.26
N SER A 301 -6.51 3.49 -12.71
CA SER A 301 -6.04 4.79 -12.26
C SER A 301 -6.03 5.76 -13.42
N LEU A 302 -6.60 6.95 -13.19
CA LEU A 302 -6.64 8.04 -14.17
C LEU A 302 -5.85 9.23 -13.61
N HIS A 303 -4.85 9.68 -14.36
CA HIS A 303 -3.96 10.77 -13.98
C HIS A 303 -4.20 11.96 -14.92
N LEU A 304 -4.62 13.07 -14.35
CA LEU A 304 -5.01 14.28 -15.08
C LEU A 304 -3.97 15.37 -14.88
N VAL A 305 -3.60 16.06 -15.97
CA VAL A 305 -2.91 17.36 -15.92
C VAL A 305 -3.96 18.42 -16.15
N LEU A 306 -4.04 19.41 -15.29
CA LEU A 306 -4.99 20.51 -15.39
C LEU A 306 -4.36 21.73 -16.09
N LYS A 307 -5.22 22.59 -16.63
CA LYS A 307 -4.80 23.91 -17.15
C LYS A 307 -4.24 24.74 -15.97
N PRO A 308 -3.09 25.40 -16.13
CA PRO A 308 -2.51 26.22 -15.05
C PRO A 308 -3.49 27.29 -14.53
N GLY A 309 -3.55 27.47 -13.23
CA GLY A 309 -4.37 28.48 -12.57
C GLY A 309 -5.90 28.23 -12.61
N SER A 310 -6.35 27.05 -13.07
CA SER A 310 -7.78 26.80 -13.31
C SER A 310 -8.55 26.24 -12.12
N VAL A 311 -7.91 25.40 -11.29
CA VAL A 311 -8.55 24.74 -10.15
C VAL A 311 -7.75 25.02 -8.89
N ARG A 312 -8.41 25.50 -7.84
CA ARG A 312 -7.77 25.74 -6.54
C ARG A 312 -7.23 24.44 -5.93
N TYR A 313 -6.03 24.52 -5.33
CA TYR A 313 -5.46 23.40 -4.63
C TYR A 313 -6.24 23.06 -3.36
N ARG A 314 -6.38 21.75 -3.12
CA ARG A 314 -7.04 21.17 -1.95
C ARG A 314 -6.04 20.19 -1.31
N ASN A 315 -5.60 20.50 -0.09
CA ASN A 315 -4.64 19.64 0.61
C ASN A 315 -5.33 18.54 1.42
N HIS A 316 -6.42 18.01 0.85
CA HIS A 316 -7.20 16.88 1.34
C HIS A 316 -7.63 16.00 0.17
N ASN A 317 -8.15 14.82 0.46
CA ASN A 317 -8.62 13.86 -0.53
C ASN A 317 -10.14 13.75 -0.51
N TYR A 318 -10.71 13.16 -1.56
CA TYR A 318 -12.12 12.81 -1.62
C TYR A 318 -12.29 11.32 -1.88
N TYR A 319 -13.26 10.73 -1.21
CA TYR A 319 -13.73 9.37 -1.44
C TYR A 319 -15.22 9.42 -1.76
N PHE A 320 -15.57 8.99 -2.95
CA PHE A 320 -16.96 8.94 -3.41
C PHE A 320 -17.44 7.49 -3.44
N HIS A 321 -18.66 7.26 -2.98
CA HIS A 321 -19.33 5.96 -2.99
C HIS A 321 -20.74 6.09 -3.56
N LYS A 322 -21.08 5.21 -4.52
CA LYS A 322 -22.46 5.01 -4.93
C LYS A 322 -23.29 4.41 -3.78
N ALA A 323 -24.59 4.57 -3.85
CA ALA A 323 -25.51 4.04 -2.83
C ALA A 323 -25.25 2.54 -2.61
N ASP A 324 -25.20 2.13 -1.34
CA ASP A 324 -24.99 0.75 -0.88
C ASP A 324 -23.70 0.06 -1.39
N SER A 325 -22.80 0.79 -2.04
CA SER A 325 -21.60 0.20 -2.65
C SER A 325 -20.38 0.11 -1.71
N LEU A 326 -20.39 0.74 -0.56
CA LEU A 326 -19.21 0.93 0.28
C LEU A 326 -18.39 -0.36 0.51
N TRP A 327 -19.04 -1.46 0.91
CA TRP A 327 -18.39 -2.75 1.12
C TRP A 327 -18.42 -3.66 -0.12
N HIS A 328 -18.96 -3.16 -1.25
CA HIS A 328 -19.22 -3.85 -2.50
C HIS A 328 -18.55 -3.19 -3.70
N LEU A 329 -17.55 -2.32 -3.48
CA LEU A 329 -16.85 -1.60 -4.56
C LEU A 329 -16.26 -2.53 -5.62
N ASN A 330 -15.99 -3.79 -5.22
CA ASN A 330 -15.41 -4.83 -6.08
C ASN A 330 -16.47 -5.69 -6.79
N ASP A 331 -17.76 -5.53 -6.45
CA ASP A 331 -18.89 -6.36 -6.95
C ASP A 331 -19.58 -5.73 -8.16
N TYR A 332 -18.88 -4.87 -8.88
CA TYR A 332 -19.42 -4.19 -10.06
C TYR A 332 -19.60 -5.12 -11.26
N THR A 333 -20.51 -4.73 -12.14
CA THR A 333 -20.67 -5.22 -13.51
C THR A 333 -20.11 -4.21 -14.50
N GLU A 334 -20.00 -4.58 -15.78
CA GLU A 334 -19.58 -3.64 -16.82
C GLU A 334 -20.49 -2.40 -16.89
N ALA A 335 -21.79 -2.57 -16.65
CA ALA A 335 -22.76 -1.49 -16.66
C ALA A 335 -22.67 -0.58 -15.42
N SER A 336 -22.44 -1.14 -14.22
CA SER A 336 -22.43 -0.38 -12.97
C SER A 336 -21.07 0.24 -12.65
N TRP A 337 -19.97 -0.21 -13.26
CA TRP A 337 -18.64 0.32 -13.01
C TRP A 337 -18.49 1.79 -13.46
N PRO A 338 -17.84 2.66 -12.68
CA PRO A 338 -17.29 2.44 -11.34
C PRO A 338 -18.34 2.62 -10.24
N LEU A 339 -18.17 1.94 -9.09
CA LEU A 339 -19.04 2.08 -7.91
C LEU A 339 -18.55 3.12 -6.88
N GLY A 340 -17.35 3.61 -7.05
CA GLY A 340 -16.74 4.63 -6.22
C GLY A 340 -15.33 4.95 -6.69
N TYR A 341 -14.76 6.02 -6.14
CA TYR A 341 -13.39 6.45 -6.46
C TYR A 341 -12.76 7.21 -5.29
N GLY A 342 -11.42 7.18 -5.26
CA GLY A 342 -10.59 8.12 -4.50
C GLY A 342 -10.02 9.18 -5.43
N LEU A 343 -9.95 10.44 -4.99
CA LEU A 343 -9.48 11.57 -5.77
C LEU A 343 -8.45 12.38 -4.99
N TYR A 344 -7.27 12.58 -5.60
CA TYR A 344 -6.07 13.11 -4.94
C TYR A 344 -5.50 14.27 -5.74
N PHE A 345 -5.29 15.41 -5.08
CA PHE A 345 -4.78 16.65 -5.68
C PHE A 345 -3.30 16.82 -5.40
N THR A 346 -2.56 17.34 -6.40
CA THR A 346 -1.16 17.75 -6.24
C THR A 346 -1.03 19.23 -6.61
N PRO A 347 -0.36 20.05 -5.77
CA PRO A 347 -0.21 21.48 -6.03
C PRO A 347 0.65 21.74 -7.26
N ASP A 348 0.45 22.90 -7.88
CA ASP A 348 1.35 23.43 -8.89
C ASP A 348 2.64 23.89 -8.21
N ARG A 349 3.80 23.59 -8.81
CA ARG A 349 5.11 23.90 -8.25
C ARG A 349 5.45 25.38 -8.30
N THR A 350 4.84 26.12 -9.20
CA THR A 350 5.07 27.54 -9.42
C THR A 350 4.08 28.41 -8.65
N ASP A 351 2.85 27.90 -8.48
CA ASP A 351 1.80 28.57 -7.69
C ASP A 351 1.01 27.53 -6.89
N HIS A 352 1.42 27.31 -5.64
CA HIS A 352 0.83 26.33 -4.72
C HIS A 352 -0.64 26.58 -4.38
N HIS A 353 -1.24 27.72 -4.80
CA HIS A 353 -2.67 27.97 -4.66
C HIS A 353 -3.52 27.19 -5.66
N TYR A 354 -2.91 26.63 -6.70
CA TYR A 354 -3.59 25.91 -7.75
C TYR A 354 -3.13 24.46 -7.85
N THR A 355 -3.99 23.65 -8.44
CA THR A 355 -3.76 22.23 -8.67
C THR A 355 -3.07 22.03 -10.03
N ALA A 356 -1.94 21.35 -10.03
CA ALA A 356 -1.29 20.93 -11.29
C ALA A 356 -1.86 19.62 -11.80
N THR A 357 -2.06 18.64 -10.91
CA THR A 357 -2.52 17.30 -11.30
C THR A 357 -3.56 16.75 -10.34
N VAL A 358 -4.41 15.87 -10.87
CA VAL A 358 -5.35 15.08 -10.11
C VAL A 358 -5.16 13.61 -10.47
N SER A 359 -5.05 12.75 -9.45
CA SER A 359 -5.08 11.30 -9.61
C SER A 359 -6.41 10.76 -9.11
N ILE A 360 -7.03 9.87 -9.88
CA ILE A 360 -8.31 9.23 -9.55
C ILE A 360 -8.08 7.74 -9.58
N LEU A 361 -8.50 7.04 -8.52
CA LEU A 361 -8.32 5.61 -8.38
C LEU A 361 -9.67 4.95 -8.12
N THR A 362 -9.97 3.89 -8.86
CA THR A 362 -11.17 3.06 -8.67
C THR A 362 -10.82 1.57 -8.81
N PRO A 363 -11.48 0.67 -8.09
CA PRO A 363 -11.25 -0.77 -8.25
C PRO A 363 -11.52 -1.26 -9.67
N MET A 364 -10.65 -2.15 -10.14
CA MET A 364 -10.82 -2.90 -11.38
C MET A 364 -10.19 -4.28 -11.26
N TRP A 365 -10.94 -5.32 -11.61
CA TRP A 365 -10.44 -6.68 -11.62
C TRP A 365 -9.54 -6.97 -12.82
N PHE A 366 -8.58 -7.87 -12.65
CA PHE A 366 -7.71 -8.31 -13.74
C PHE A 366 -8.50 -8.99 -14.87
N ARG A 367 -9.61 -9.67 -14.56
CA ARG A 367 -10.50 -10.29 -15.56
C ARG A 367 -11.01 -9.31 -16.62
N ASP A 368 -11.11 -8.02 -16.30
CA ASP A 368 -11.59 -6.99 -17.26
C ASP A 368 -10.53 -6.70 -18.34
N VAL A 369 -9.29 -7.09 -18.10
CA VAL A 369 -8.15 -6.94 -19.03
C VAL A 369 -7.50 -8.28 -19.39
N GLU A 370 -8.16 -9.39 -19.09
CA GLU A 370 -7.66 -10.75 -19.24
C GLU A 370 -7.23 -11.06 -20.67
N GLN A 371 -7.94 -10.56 -21.67
CA GLN A 371 -7.63 -10.80 -23.09
C GLN A 371 -6.26 -10.25 -23.52
N TRP A 372 -5.67 -9.32 -22.76
CA TRP A 372 -4.32 -8.78 -22.99
C TRP A 372 -3.28 -9.36 -22.02
N ARG A 373 -3.58 -10.47 -21.34
CA ARG A 373 -2.71 -11.10 -20.33
C ARG A 373 -1.29 -11.35 -20.83
N ASP A 374 -1.15 -11.80 -22.07
CA ASP A 374 0.14 -12.22 -22.63
C ASP A 374 1.00 -11.04 -23.12
N THR A 375 0.52 -9.81 -22.96
CA THR A 375 1.24 -8.59 -23.31
C THR A 375 1.92 -7.97 -22.09
N TYR A 376 3.16 -7.49 -22.27
CA TYR A 376 3.92 -6.79 -21.22
C TYR A 376 4.43 -5.45 -21.73
N ASN A 377 4.31 -4.40 -20.91
CA ASN A 377 4.77 -3.07 -21.24
C ASN A 377 5.55 -2.47 -20.07
N ARG A 378 6.86 -2.61 -20.10
CA ARG A 378 7.81 -1.99 -19.15
C ARG A 378 8.81 -1.14 -19.92
N VAL A 379 9.44 -0.19 -19.21
CA VAL A 379 10.53 0.62 -19.78
C VAL A 379 11.63 -0.31 -20.33
N GLY A 380 11.92 -0.24 -21.63
CA GLY A 380 12.89 -1.09 -22.32
C GLY A 380 12.34 -2.43 -22.83
N LYS A 381 11.10 -2.81 -22.50
CA LYS A 381 10.40 -4.02 -23.00
C LYS A 381 8.94 -3.68 -23.31
N ALA A 382 8.70 -2.72 -24.18
CA ALA A 382 7.34 -2.29 -24.52
C ALA A 382 6.74 -3.20 -25.60
N ALA A 383 5.57 -3.78 -25.32
CA ALA A 383 4.72 -4.41 -26.34
C ALA A 383 3.53 -3.51 -26.65
N ILE A 384 3.19 -3.38 -27.93
CA ILE A 384 1.95 -2.71 -28.36
C ILE A 384 0.78 -3.64 -28.05
N ARG A 385 -0.18 -3.15 -27.27
CA ARG A 385 -1.38 -3.92 -26.88
C ARG A 385 -2.54 -3.84 -27.86
N GLY A 386 -2.38 -3.06 -28.91
CA GLY A 386 -3.40 -2.89 -29.96
C GLY A 386 -4.38 -1.74 -29.70
N GLU A 387 -5.15 -1.39 -30.73
CA GLU A 387 -6.11 -0.30 -30.70
C GLU A 387 -7.35 -0.62 -29.84
N ASP A 388 -7.71 -1.89 -29.74
CA ASP A 388 -8.77 -2.39 -28.87
C ASP A 388 -8.48 -2.11 -27.39
N TYR A 389 -7.23 -2.25 -26.95
CA TYR A 389 -6.80 -1.89 -25.59
C TYR A 389 -6.88 -0.37 -25.34
N GLU A 390 -6.45 0.44 -26.29
CA GLU A 390 -6.55 1.90 -26.18
C GLU A 390 -8.03 2.35 -26.19
N THR A 391 -8.88 1.68 -26.97
CA THR A 391 -10.33 1.91 -26.98
C THR A 391 -10.96 1.54 -25.64
N PHE A 392 -10.61 0.40 -25.07
CA PHE A 392 -11.04 0.00 -23.72
C PHE A 392 -10.67 1.07 -22.68
N LYS A 393 -9.41 1.53 -22.66
CA LYS A 393 -8.97 2.58 -21.73
C LYS A 393 -9.76 3.87 -21.91
N ARG A 394 -10.03 4.28 -23.15
CA ARG A 394 -10.80 5.48 -23.45
C ARG A 394 -12.23 5.37 -22.91
N GLN A 395 -12.93 4.27 -23.18
CA GLN A 395 -14.28 4.03 -22.69
C GLN A 395 -14.33 4.03 -21.14
N LYS A 396 -13.37 3.40 -20.48
CA LYS A 396 -13.28 3.41 -19.01
C LYS A 396 -12.97 4.80 -18.47
N THR A 397 -12.14 5.56 -19.14
CA THR A 397 -11.86 6.97 -18.80
C THR A 397 -13.11 7.82 -18.89
N GLU A 398 -13.88 7.71 -19.99
CA GLU A 398 -15.12 8.46 -20.19
C GLU A 398 -16.17 8.14 -19.11
N LYS A 399 -16.36 6.85 -18.78
CA LYS A 399 -17.28 6.43 -17.71
C LYS A 399 -16.86 7.01 -16.34
N LEU A 400 -15.58 6.94 -16.00
CA LEU A 400 -15.08 7.47 -14.73
C LEU A 400 -15.19 9.00 -14.67
N LEU A 401 -14.84 9.71 -15.74
CA LEU A 401 -14.95 11.16 -15.81
C LEU A 401 -16.41 11.63 -15.76
N ALA A 402 -17.36 10.89 -16.34
CA ALA A 402 -18.78 11.20 -16.22
C ALA A 402 -19.22 11.20 -14.74
N LEU A 403 -18.83 10.18 -13.97
CA LEU A 403 -19.14 10.11 -12.55
C LEU A 403 -18.42 11.21 -11.73
N VAL A 404 -17.15 11.50 -12.03
CA VAL A 404 -16.40 12.57 -11.37
C VAL A 404 -17.00 13.94 -11.66
N ASN A 405 -17.51 14.17 -12.86
CA ASN A 405 -18.13 15.43 -13.28
C ASN A 405 -19.36 15.81 -12.45
N GLU A 406 -20.06 14.85 -11.88
CA GLU A 406 -21.23 15.12 -11.02
C GLU A 406 -20.86 15.93 -9.76
N ARG A 407 -19.64 15.75 -9.26
CA ARG A 407 -19.16 16.39 -8.03
C ARG A 407 -18.03 17.40 -8.26
N PHE A 408 -17.28 17.26 -9.36
CA PHE A 408 -16.09 18.06 -9.67
C PHE A 408 -16.10 18.54 -11.12
N PRO A 409 -17.16 19.25 -11.58
CA PRO A 409 -17.24 19.72 -12.96
C PRO A 409 -16.08 20.66 -13.33
N GLU A 410 -15.56 21.44 -12.38
CA GLU A 410 -14.42 22.32 -12.59
C GLU A 410 -13.12 21.56 -12.87
N VAL A 411 -12.95 20.36 -12.32
CA VAL A 411 -11.80 19.49 -12.62
C VAL A 411 -11.91 18.97 -14.05
N VAL A 412 -13.09 18.43 -14.43
CA VAL A 412 -13.31 17.82 -15.75
C VAL A 412 -13.23 18.87 -16.87
N ALA A 413 -13.79 20.05 -16.69
CA ALA A 413 -13.76 21.14 -17.67
C ALA A 413 -12.34 21.71 -17.94
N ASN A 414 -11.41 21.48 -17.01
CA ASN A 414 -10.07 22.03 -17.09
C ASN A 414 -8.98 20.99 -17.33
N ILE A 415 -9.34 19.78 -17.78
CA ILE A 415 -8.37 18.76 -18.16
C ILE A 415 -7.60 19.24 -19.40
N GLN A 416 -6.28 19.20 -19.32
CA GLN A 416 -5.37 19.44 -20.43
C GLN A 416 -4.87 18.12 -21.04
N TYR A 417 -4.48 17.17 -20.18
CA TYR A 417 -4.03 15.83 -20.58
C TYR A 417 -4.53 14.78 -19.57
N SER A 418 -4.73 13.56 -20.07
CA SER A 418 -5.12 12.41 -19.24
C SER A 418 -4.31 11.17 -19.59
N TYR A 419 -3.99 10.35 -18.57
CA TYR A 419 -3.24 9.11 -18.69
C TYR A 419 -3.91 8.02 -17.86
N ALA A 420 -4.31 6.93 -18.48
CA ALA A 420 -4.94 5.81 -17.81
C ALA A 420 -3.96 4.65 -17.59
N ALA A 421 -4.00 4.07 -16.40
CA ALA A 421 -3.35 2.81 -16.04
C ALA A 421 -4.41 1.77 -15.67
N THR A 422 -4.15 0.50 -16.01
CA THR A 422 -5.06 -0.63 -15.78
C THR A 422 -4.37 -1.69 -14.89
N PRO A 423 -5.06 -2.76 -14.48
CA PRO A 423 -4.45 -3.90 -13.80
C PRO A 423 -3.20 -4.46 -14.47
N LEU A 424 -3.11 -4.39 -15.81
CA LEU A 424 -1.90 -4.79 -16.54
C LEU A 424 -0.69 -3.93 -16.21
N THR A 425 -0.87 -2.63 -16.00
CA THR A 425 0.21 -1.73 -15.60
C THR A 425 0.73 -2.11 -14.22
N ASN A 426 -0.16 -2.35 -13.26
CA ASN A 426 0.21 -2.80 -11.92
C ASN A 426 0.96 -4.13 -11.97
N ARG A 427 0.45 -5.13 -12.72
CA ARG A 427 1.13 -6.41 -12.94
C ARG A 427 2.55 -6.21 -13.49
N ASP A 428 2.71 -5.42 -14.52
CA ASP A 428 3.98 -5.28 -15.23
C ASP A 428 5.06 -4.65 -14.35
N TYR A 429 4.70 -3.66 -13.56
CA TYR A 429 5.66 -2.93 -12.72
C TYR A 429 5.82 -3.53 -11.32
N ILE A 430 4.74 -3.99 -10.68
CA ILE A 430 4.78 -4.53 -9.31
C ILE A 430 5.08 -6.02 -9.31
N GLY A 431 4.56 -6.76 -10.30
CA GLY A 431 4.86 -8.19 -10.48
C GLY A 431 3.90 -9.13 -9.76
N LEU A 432 2.74 -8.66 -9.34
CA LEU A 432 1.61 -9.52 -8.95
C LEU A 432 0.86 -9.94 -10.21
N GLU A 433 0.63 -11.25 -10.41
CA GLU A 433 0.05 -11.81 -11.65
C GLU A 433 -1.31 -11.21 -12.02
N ASP A 434 -2.10 -10.84 -11.03
CA ASP A 434 -3.42 -10.22 -11.16
C ASP A 434 -3.41 -8.69 -10.95
N GLY A 435 -2.22 -8.07 -10.86
CA GLY A 435 -2.07 -6.64 -10.66
C GLY A 435 -2.64 -6.10 -9.35
N SER A 436 -2.88 -6.95 -8.35
CA SER A 436 -3.45 -6.59 -7.05
C SER A 436 -2.76 -5.38 -6.41
N MET A 437 -3.56 -4.47 -5.81
CA MET A 437 -3.03 -3.27 -5.15
C MET A 437 -2.29 -3.60 -3.86
N TYR A 438 -2.86 -4.47 -3.02
CA TYR A 438 -2.42 -4.67 -1.64
C TYR A 438 -1.94 -6.09 -1.34
N GLY A 439 -1.84 -6.97 -2.35
CA GLY A 439 -1.43 -8.35 -2.21
C GLY A 439 -2.53 -9.20 -1.57
N ILE A 440 -2.16 -10.09 -0.65
CA ILE A 440 -3.09 -11.09 -0.09
C ILE A 440 -4.21 -10.45 0.71
N GLN A 441 -5.45 -10.78 0.34
CA GLN A 441 -6.66 -10.35 1.04
C GLN A 441 -6.73 -10.98 2.43
N LYS A 442 -6.93 -10.14 3.46
CA LYS A 442 -7.16 -10.60 4.83
C LYS A 442 -8.60 -11.02 5.01
N ASP A 443 -8.83 -12.08 5.80
CA ASP A 443 -10.15 -12.68 6.01
C ASP A 443 -10.36 -12.98 7.49
N TYR A 444 -11.31 -12.29 8.12
CA TYR A 444 -11.62 -12.48 9.55
C TYR A 444 -12.22 -13.86 9.85
N ASN A 445 -12.79 -14.54 8.83
CA ASN A 445 -13.30 -15.90 9.01
C ASN A 445 -12.15 -16.92 9.12
N ASN A 446 -11.00 -16.62 8.54
CA ASN A 446 -9.82 -17.49 8.52
C ASN A 446 -8.51 -16.69 8.72
N PRO A 447 -8.38 -15.95 9.83
CA PRO A 447 -7.30 -14.97 10.00
C PRO A 447 -5.91 -15.60 9.92
N LEU A 448 -5.70 -16.76 10.55
CA LEU A 448 -4.41 -17.46 10.56
C LEU A 448 -3.99 -17.99 9.19
N GLN A 449 -4.94 -18.26 8.28
CA GLN A 449 -4.62 -18.69 6.92
C GLN A 449 -4.04 -17.55 6.08
N THR A 450 -4.48 -16.32 6.31
CA THR A 450 -4.11 -15.13 5.54
C THR A 450 -2.93 -14.36 6.12
N VAL A 451 -2.46 -14.73 7.32
CA VAL A 451 -1.21 -14.24 7.91
C VAL A 451 -0.05 -15.16 7.49
N ILE A 452 1.01 -14.54 6.97
CA ILE A 452 2.22 -15.28 6.53
C ILE A 452 3.39 -14.93 7.44
N SER A 453 4.02 -15.97 8.01
CA SER A 453 5.24 -15.80 8.79
C SER A 453 6.40 -15.29 7.93
N PRO A 454 7.21 -14.35 8.42
CA PRO A 454 8.47 -14.01 7.76
C PRO A 454 9.45 -15.19 7.67
N ARG A 455 9.44 -16.12 8.62
CA ARG A 455 10.29 -17.33 8.57
C ARG A 455 9.68 -18.35 7.62
N THR A 456 10.47 -18.86 6.68
CA THR A 456 10.11 -20.04 5.88
C THR A 456 10.59 -21.32 6.57
N LYS A 457 10.39 -22.47 5.90
CA LYS A 457 10.97 -23.75 6.35
C LYS A 457 12.42 -23.94 5.91
N ILE A 458 12.93 -23.04 5.06
CA ILE A 458 14.36 -22.97 4.74
C ILE A 458 15.00 -22.00 5.74
N PRO A 459 15.96 -22.43 6.56
CA PRO A 459 16.42 -21.66 7.74
C PRO A 459 16.92 -20.26 7.44
N ASN A 460 17.55 -20.05 6.28
CA ASN A 460 18.13 -18.78 5.86
C ASN A 460 17.34 -18.06 4.77
N LEU A 461 16.07 -18.44 4.52
CA LEU A 461 15.16 -17.76 3.61
C LEU A 461 14.02 -17.12 4.39
N PHE A 462 13.94 -15.80 4.33
CA PHE A 462 12.91 -14.99 4.97
C PHE A 462 12.02 -14.31 3.94
N LEU A 463 10.80 -13.97 4.34
CA LEU A 463 9.85 -13.19 3.56
C LEU A 463 9.63 -11.83 4.22
N THR A 464 9.35 -10.81 3.42
CA THR A 464 8.93 -9.48 3.87
C THR A 464 7.93 -8.87 2.88
N GLY A 465 7.38 -7.70 3.19
CA GLY A 465 6.53 -6.93 2.28
C GLY A 465 5.04 -6.97 2.63
N GLN A 466 4.25 -6.34 1.75
CA GLN A 466 2.83 -6.03 2.00
C GLN A 466 1.89 -7.23 2.12
N SER A 467 2.29 -8.40 1.60
CA SER A 467 1.43 -9.60 1.60
C SER A 467 1.45 -10.36 2.92
N LEU A 468 2.38 -10.08 3.86
CA LEU A 468 2.53 -10.90 5.07
C LEU A 468 1.41 -10.66 6.08
N ASN A 469 1.39 -9.50 6.69
CA ASN A 469 0.49 -9.18 7.80
C ASN A 469 -0.45 -8.02 7.48
N LEU A 470 0.11 -6.87 7.13
CA LEU A 470 -0.60 -5.64 6.80
C LEU A 470 0.09 -4.99 5.58
N HIS A 471 -0.69 -4.37 4.71
CA HIS A 471 -0.21 -3.65 3.54
C HIS A 471 -0.03 -2.14 3.83
N GLY A 472 0.23 -1.37 2.76
CA GLY A 472 0.49 0.07 2.84
C GLY A 472 1.89 0.38 3.38
N ILE A 473 2.19 1.67 3.52
CA ILE A 473 3.52 2.11 3.97
C ILE A 473 3.81 1.59 5.37
N LEU A 474 2.89 1.82 6.32
CA LEU A 474 3.07 1.40 7.71
C LEU A 474 3.14 -0.13 7.83
N GLY A 475 2.18 -0.87 7.27
CA GLY A 475 2.15 -2.32 7.40
C GLY A 475 3.38 -3.01 6.79
N THR A 476 3.84 -2.52 5.64
CA THR A 476 5.07 -3.00 5.00
C THR A 476 6.31 -2.68 5.84
N SER A 477 6.34 -1.50 6.47
CA SER A 477 7.45 -1.09 7.35
C SER A 477 7.52 -1.96 8.61
N LEU A 478 6.38 -2.24 9.24
CA LEU A 478 6.30 -3.16 10.38
C LEU A 478 6.73 -4.59 9.99
N SER A 479 6.33 -5.05 8.78
CA SER A 479 6.79 -6.35 8.26
C SER A 479 8.30 -6.39 8.08
N ALA A 480 8.93 -5.30 7.62
CA ALA A 480 10.37 -5.22 7.48
C ALA A 480 11.09 -5.27 8.84
N VAL A 481 10.59 -4.51 9.84
CA VAL A 481 11.11 -4.53 11.21
C VAL A 481 11.04 -5.95 11.78
N LEU A 482 9.89 -6.61 11.67
CA LEU A 482 9.70 -7.99 12.13
C LEU A 482 10.66 -8.96 11.46
N THR A 483 10.82 -8.85 10.13
CA THR A 483 11.71 -9.72 9.35
C THR A 483 13.16 -9.56 9.78
N CYS A 484 13.63 -8.32 9.95
CA CYS A 484 14.99 -8.02 10.41
C CYS A 484 15.23 -8.54 11.82
N SER A 485 14.31 -8.29 12.78
CA SER A 485 14.41 -8.79 14.16
C SER A 485 14.51 -10.32 14.22
N LEU A 486 13.65 -11.01 13.46
CA LEU A 486 13.66 -12.47 13.38
C LEU A 486 14.92 -13.03 12.72
N MET A 487 15.46 -12.38 11.69
CA MET A 487 16.68 -12.81 11.00
C MET A 487 17.90 -12.60 11.87
N LEU A 488 18.02 -11.46 12.54
CA LEU A 488 19.11 -11.15 13.46
C LEU A 488 19.02 -11.95 14.76
N ASN A 489 17.85 -12.52 15.07
CA ASN A 489 17.52 -13.10 16.38
C ASN A 489 17.79 -12.09 17.51
N ASP A 490 17.50 -10.81 17.26
CA ASP A 490 17.73 -9.68 18.17
C ASP A 490 16.41 -9.01 18.54
N ASN A 491 15.97 -9.24 19.77
CA ASN A 491 14.76 -8.62 20.30
C ASN A 491 14.97 -7.13 20.65
N THR A 492 16.24 -6.64 20.74
CA THR A 492 16.54 -5.23 21.05
C THR A 492 16.38 -4.31 19.84
N LEU A 493 16.31 -4.86 18.61
CA LEU A 493 16.15 -4.06 17.41
C LEU A 493 14.89 -3.17 17.46
N VAL A 494 13.78 -3.72 17.96
CA VAL A 494 12.50 -2.98 18.08
C VAL A 494 12.67 -1.81 19.04
N ASP A 495 13.36 -2.00 20.17
CA ASP A 495 13.66 -0.94 21.14
C ASP A 495 14.61 0.12 20.56
N LYS A 496 15.64 -0.29 19.80
CA LYS A 496 16.53 0.63 19.07
C LYS A 496 15.74 1.52 18.12
N ILE A 497 14.75 0.94 17.38
CA ILE A 497 13.89 1.68 16.46
C ILE A 497 12.97 2.63 17.21
N ARG A 498 12.32 2.16 18.28
CA ARG A 498 11.42 2.98 19.11
C ARG A 498 12.12 4.21 19.70
N ASN A 499 13.39 4.07 20.08
CA ASN A 499 14.17 5.12 20.73
C ASN A 499 15.04 5.94 19.74
N ALA A 500 14.85 5.79 18.45
CA ALA A 500 15.63 6.47 17.42
C ALA A 500 15.33 7.99 17.34
#